data_759d2826211cc6951bcda9b66728cbf9
#
_entry.id   759d2826211cc6951bcda9b66728cbf9
#
_cell.length_a   1.000
_cell.length_b   1.000
_cell.length_c   1.000
_cell.angle_alpha   90.00
_cell.angle_beta   90.00
_cell.angle_gamma   90.00
#
_symmetry.space_group_name_H-M   'P 1'
#
loop_
_entity.id
_entity.type
_entity.pdbx_description
1 polymer ?
#
loop_
_entity_poly.entity_id
_entity_poly.type
_entity_poly.pdbx_seq_one_letter_code
_entity_poly.pdbx_strand_id
1 'polypeptide(L)'
;MGKQVRLILAGLLAITIVLALVPAFFFSRSDPALSPYGTPVLRLAFAGDVLTHQEQIDAARNPENNEYDFEPCFAAVKPLLKTADLAFCDLEVVLAGEETGYTGYPCFNAPESLATALKGAGFDVVSTVNNHCLDRGEEGVYRTLEHVAEAGLLSFGTYRTWEERNTPLVVEVNGIKLAFLGYTYSTNGIPLPEGREYIVNMLDEDLILADLARARQAADLVILYLHWGNEYMRFPSPEQEAMAELFLKAGADLIIGSHPHVVQPVAFIKIAAPENKVEEKPVAYSLGNFISDQRMPYTDSGIILFVEFVSEAKTGRLKQGEVSYVPTWVHKYYDDNGLNFRVLPVPQALENYRQGKDQWLDAGSAERLAEVLAETRKHLSSLPLYQEP
;
A
#
# COMPACT_ATOMS: atom_id res chain seq x y z
N MET A 1 40.04 -12.27 69.51
CA MET A 1 38.79 -12.96 69.13
C MET A 1 37.82 -11.90 68.67
N GLY A 2 37.65 -11.70 67.38
CA GLY A 2 36.71 -10.76 66.79
C GLY A 2 36.18 -11.35 65.48
N LYS A 3 34.92 -11.79 65.46
CA LYS A 3 34.26 -12.34 64.31
C LYS A 3 33.81 -11.18 63.38
N GLN A 4 34.33 -11.13 62.17
CA GLN A 4 33.84 -10.26 61.12
C GLN A 4 32.55 -10.87 60.54
N VAL A 5 31.48 -10.13 60.62
CA VAL A 5 30.20 -10.41 59.94
C VAL A 5 30.28 -9.76 58.56
N ARG A 6 30.28 -10.58 57.48
CA ARG A 6 30.18 -10.11 56.11
C ARG A 6 28.67 -9.91 55.78
N LEU A 7 28.27 -8.66 55.60
CA LEU A 7 27.00 -8.30 54.99
C LEU A 7 27.09 -8.57 53.47
N ILE A 8 26.25 -9.47 52.95
CA ILE A 8 26.02 -9.66 51.53
C ILE A 8 24.86 -8.71 51.16
N LEU A 9 25.16 -7.59 50.46
CA LEU A 9 24.14 -6.78 49.81
C LEU A 9 23.69 -7.53 48.57
N ALA A 10 22.46 -8.04 48.60
CA ALA A 10 21.76 -8.48 47.41
C ALA A 10 21.20 -7.27 46.70
N GLY A 11 21.82 -6.85 45.59
CA GLY A 11 21.31 -5.83 44.71
C GLY A 11 20.13 -6.38 43.92
N LEU A 12 18.93 -5.96 44.25
CA LEU A 12 17.73 -6.16 43.39
C LEU A 12 17.88 -5.19 42.19
N LEU A 13 18.18 -5.78 41.02
CA LEU A 13 18.12 -5.08 39.73
C LEU A 13 16.63 -4.97 39.36
N ALA A 14 16.02 -3.83 39.62
CA ALA A 14 14.69 -3.52 39.13
C ALA A 14 14.80 -3.27 37.61
N ILE A 15 14.39 -4.25 36.81
CA ILE A 15 14.20 -4.06 35.37
C ILE A 15 12.93 -3.24 35.20
N THR A 16 13.11 -1.94 34.98
CA THR A 16 12.03 -1.05 34.57
C THR A 16 11.73 -1.36 33.11
N ILE A 17 10.67 -2.13 32.84
CA ILE A 17 10.14 -2.27 31.48
C ILE A 17 9.48 -0.93 31.14
N VAL A 18 10.17 -0.11 30.35
CA VAL A 18 9.57 1.06 29.71
C VAL A 18 8.74 0.52 28.56
N LEU A 19 7.44 0.35 28.79
CA LEU A 19 6.48 0.19 27.70
C LEU A 19 6.46 1.53 26.93
N ALA A 20 7.18 1.59 25.81
CA ALA A 20 7.03 2.67 24.87
C ALA A 20 5.60 2.61 24.34
N LEU A 21 4.78 3.63 24.68
CA LEU A 21 3.45 3.80 24.09
C LEU A 21 3.67 4.12 22.61
N VAL A 22 3.44 3.13 21.73
CA VAL A 22 3.38 3.33 20.30
C VAL A 22 2.15 4.21 20.04
N PRO A 23 2.28 5.39 19.42
CA PRO A 23 1.13 6.20 19.08
C PRO A 23 0.25 5.41 18.10
N ALA A 24 -1.02 5.21 18.44
CA ALA A 24 -1.99 4.58 17.56
C ALA A 24 -2.90 5.65 16.96
N PHE A 25 -3.07 5.59 15.66
CA PHE A 25 -4.05 6.43 14.95
C PHE A 25 -5.39 5.70 14.89
N PHE A 26 -6.48 6.41 15.25
CA PHE A 26 -7.81 5.81 15.33
C PHE A 26 -8.64 6.16 14.11
N PHE A 27 -9.15 5.14 13.43
CA PHE A 27 -10.14 5.28 12.37
C PHE A 27 -11.41 4.54 12.77
N SER A 28 -12.56 5.23 12.71
CA SER A 28 -13.86 4.62 12.81
C SER A 28 -14.69 5.12 11.64
N ARG A 29 -14.99 4.25 10.69
CA ARG A 29 -16.07 4.49 9.73
C ARG A 29 -17.37 3.99 10.36
N SER A 30 -18.45 4.75 10.21
CA SER A 30 -19.76 4.42 10.76
C SER A 30 -20.23 3.06 10.25
N ASP A 31 -20.59 2.19 11.17
CA ASP A 31 -21.09 0.82 11.03
C ASP A 31 -20.11 -0.18 10.40
N PRO A 32 -19.52 -1.08 11.22
CA PRO A 32 -18.66 -2.14 10.70
C PRO A 32 -19.47 -3.02 9.74
N ALA A 33 -18.85 -3.37 8.61
CA ALA A 33 -19.41 -4.36 7.70
C ALA A 33 -19.70 -5.66 8.48
N LEU A 34 -20.80 -6.31 8.18
CA LEU A 34 -21.12 -7.61 8.77
C LEU A 34 -20.93 -8.69 7.71
N SER A 35 -20.36 -9.82 8.11
CA SER A 35 -20.39 -11.03 7.28
C SER A 35 -21.84 -11.49 7.06
N PRO A 36 -22.09 -12.37 6.07
CA PRO A 36 -23.42 -12.99 5.88
C PRO A 36 -23.97 -13.67 7.15
N TYR A 37 -23.14 -13.92 8.14
CA TYR A 37 -23.49 -14.53 9.43
C TYR A 37 -23.58 -13.52 10.57
N GLY A 38 -23.55 -12.20 10.30
CA GLY A 38 -23.65 -11.15 11.31
C GLY A 38 -22.37 -10.92 12.15
N THR A 39 -21.22 -11.48 11.74
CA THR A 39 -19.94 -11.27 12.42
C THR A 39 -19.28 -10.01 11.88
N PRO A 40 -18.69 -9.12 12.73
CA PRO A 40 -17.94 -7.98 12.26
C PRO A 40 -16.79 -8.37 11.34
N VAL A 41 -16.67 -7.68 10.22
CA VAL A 41 -15.63 -7.88 9.22
C VAL A 41 -14.80 -6.61 9.13
N LEU A 42 -13.48 -6.77 9.21
CA LEU A 42 -12.54 -5.70 8.84
C LEU A 42 -12.21 -5.89 7.36
N ARG A 43 -12.57 -4.90 6.52
CA ARG A 43 -12.30 -4.91 5.09
C ARG A 43 -11.20 -3.90 4.76
N LEU A 44 -10.11 -4.39 4.18
CA LEU A 44 -8.98 -3.59 3.74
C LEU A 44 -8.93 -3.55 2.22
N ALA A 45 -8.64 -2.38 1.63
CA ALA A 45 -8.44 -2.21 0.19
C ALA A 45 -6.99 -1.82 -0.08
N PHE A 46 -6.36 -2.46 -1.06
CA PHE A 46 -4.99 -2.22 -1.47
C PHE A 46 -4.94 -1.93 -2.97
N ALA A 47 -4.36 -0.79 -3.34
CA ALA A 47 -4.05 -0.44 -4.72
C ALA A 47 -2.54 -0.40 -4.93
N GLY A 48 -2.11 -0.56 -6.19
CA GLY A 48 -0.70 -0.59 -6.56
C GLY A 48 -0.08 0.79 -6.73
N ASP A 49 0.80 0.90 -7.72
CA ASP A 49 1.73 2.01 -7.92
C ASP A 49 1.01 3.28 -8.38
N VAL A 50 1.14 4.36 -7.62
CA VAL A 50 0.75 5.71 -7.99
C VAL A 50 1.99 6.39 -8.56
N LEU A 51 2.10 6.38 -9.89
CA LEU A 51 3.27 6.83 -10.63
C LEU A 51 2.87 7.89 -11.66
N THR A 52 3.10 9.17 -11.37
CA THR A 52 2.71 10.27 -12.25
C THR A 52 3.83 10.66 -13.21
N HIS A 53 3.60 10.47 -14.51
CA HIS A 53 4.50 10.90 -15.58
C HIS A 53 4.23 12.34 -16.00
N GLN A 54 5.10 12.91 -16.86
CA GLN A 54 5.01 14.31 -17.27
C GLN A 54 3.64 14.67 -17.88
N GLU A 55 3.13 13.83 -18.78
CA GLU A 55 1.84 14.12 -19.43
C GLU A 55 0.66 14.10 -18.43
N GLN A 56 0.75 13.35 -17.35
CA GLN A 56 -0.26 13.37 -16.28
C GLN A 56 -0.16 14.63 -15.43
N ILE A 57 1.06 15.10 -15.16
CA ILE A 57 1.29 16.39 -14.47
C ILE A 57 0.74 17.53 -15.32
N ASP A 58 1.07 17.54 -16.62
CA ASP A 58 0.63 18.56 -17.55
C ASP A 58 -0.90 18.54 -17.72
N ALA A 59 -1.52 17.35 -17.75
CA ALA A 59 -2.98 17.19 -17.83
C ALA A 59 -3.71 17.66 -16.56
N ALA A 60 -3.09 17.52 -15.40
CA ALA A 60 -3.67 17.99 -14.13
C ALA A 60 -3.58 19.51 -13.95
N ARG A 61 -2.75 20.21 -14.75
CA ARG A 61 -2.52 21.64 -14.61
C ARG A 61 -3.68 22.46 -15.18
N ASN A 62 -4.24 23.32 -14.35
CA ASN A 62 -5.20 24.33 -14.80
C ASN A 62 -4.43 25.52 -15.43
N PRO A 63 -4.63 25.81 -16.73
CA PRO A 63 -3.90 26.89 -17.42
C PRO A 63 -4.25 28.30 -16.95
N GLU A 64 -5.39 28.50 -16.26
CA GLU A 64 -5.85 29.81 -15.83
C GLU A 64 -5.16 30.29 -14.54
N ASN A 65 -4.91 29.37 -13.59
CA ASN A 65 -4.34 29.69 -12.28
C ASN A 65 -3.04 28.95 -11.95
N ASN A 66 -2.59 28.03 -12.83
CA ASN A 66 -1.42 27.16 -12.66
C ASN A 66 -1.53 26.17 -11.47
N GLU A 67 -2.70 25.97 -10.91
CA GLU A 67 -2.93 24.93 -9.91
C GLU A 67 -3.03 23.55 -10.57
N TYR A 68 -2.80 22.51 -9.79
CA TYR A 68 -2.87 21.12 -10.25
C TYR A 68 -4.02 20.40 -9.55
N ASP A 69 -4.89 19.73 -10.34
CA ASP A 69 -6.02 18.97 -9.84
C ASP A 69 -5.97 17.52 -10.33
N PHE A 70 -5.73 16.60 -9.40
CA PHE A 70 -5.75 15.15 -9.65
C PHE A 70 -7.05 14.47 -9.20
N GLU A 71 -8.01 15.18 -8.59
CA GLU A 71 -9.26 14.57 -8.12
C GLU A 71 -10.05 13.86 -9.24
N PRO A 72 -10.14 14.41 -10.47
CA PRO A 72 -10.82 13.75 -11.57
C PRO A 72 -10.23 12.39 -11.93
N CYS A 73 -8.92 12.19 -11.71
CA CYS A 73 -8.26 10.92 -11.99
C CYS A 73 -8.83 9.76 -11.16
N PHE A 74 -9.33 10.03 -9.97
CA PHE A 74 -9.77 9.01 -9.01
C PHE A 74 -11.27 8.99 -8.77
N ALA A 75 -12.04 9.85 -9.42
CA ALA A 75 -13.47 10.01 -9.19
C ALA A 75 -14.26 8.68 -9.35
N ALA A 76 -13.90 7.86 -10.37
CA ALA A 76 -14.60 6.61 -10.66
C ALA A 76 -14.31 5.48 -9.65
N VAL A 77 -13.18 5.49 -8.98
CA VAL A 77 -12.79 4.47 -7.96
C VAL A 77 -13.16 4.88 -6.55
N LYS A 78 -13.45 6.16 -6.32
CA LYS A 78 -13.80 6.70 -5.00
C LYS A 78 -14.97 5.97 -4.31
N PRO A 79 -16.10 5.65 -4.97
CA PRO A 79 -17.17 4.89 -4.34
C PRO A 79 -16.69 3.51 -3.86
N LEU A 80 -15.87 2.83 -4.67
CA LEU A 80 -15.34 1.51 -4.39
C LEU A 80 -14.38 1.52 -3.19
N LEU A 81 -13.42 2.46 -3.14
CA LEU A 81 -12.49 2.61 -2.02
C LEU A 81 -13.20 2.90 -0.69
N LYS A 82 -14.33 3.62 -0.74
CA LYS A 82 -15.15 3.91 0.44
C LYS A 82 -15.87 2.70 1.03
N THR A 83 -15.93 1.56 0.34
CA THR A 83 -16.49 0.33 0.89
C THR A 83 -15.55 -0.38 1.85
N ALA A 84 -14.27 -0.01 1.86
CA ALA A 84 -13.28 -0.55 2.79
C ALA A 84 -13.23 0.27 4.09
N ASP A 85 -12.86 -0.38 5.19
CA ASP A 85 -12.61 0.26 6.49
C ASP A 85 -11.29 1.04 6.50
N LEU A 86 -10.31 0.59 5.69
CA LEU A 86 -9.05 1.28 5.44
C LEU A 86 -8.57 0.97 4.02
N ALA A 87 -8.08 2.01 3.32
CA ALA A 87 -7.51 1.88 1.97
C ALA A 87 -6.05 2.34 1.92
N PHE A 88 -5.25 1.59 1.16
CA PHE A 88 -3.81 1.77 0.99
C PHE A 88 -3.43 1.85 -0.49
N CYS A 89 -2.39 2.64 -0.84
CA CYS A 89 -1.67 2.57 -2.12
C CYS A 89 -0.17 2.83 -1.95
N ASP A 90 0.64 2.48 -2.96
CA ASP A 90 2.03 2.90 -3.05
C ASP A 90 2.15 4.27 -3.71
N LEU A 91 2.73 5.24 -3.03
CA LEU A 91 3.06 6.55 -3.59
C LEU A 91 4.47 6.49 -4.20
N GLU A 92 4.55 6.06 -5.47
CA GLU A 92 5.82 5.82 -6.17
C GLU A 92 6.34 7.08 -6.87
N VAL A 93 6.17 8.22 -6.23
CA VAL A 93 6.72 9.52 -6.62
C VAL A 93 7.10 10.33 -5.40
N VAL A 94 8.01 11.28 -5.56
CA VAL A 94 8.33 12.28 -4.54
C VAL A 94 7.36 13.46 -4.67
N LEU A 95 7.05 14.10 -3.57
CA LEU A 95 6.30 15.36 -3.48
C LEU A 95 7.23 16.42 -2.87
N ALA A 96 8.24 16.87 -3.65
CA ALA A 96 9.29 17.74 -3.15
C ALA A 96 8.99 19.24 -3.29
N GLY A 97 7.79 19.59 -3.79
CA GLY A 97 7.34 20.97 -3.96
C GLY A 97 7.74 21.59 -5.31
N GLU A 98 7.12 22.75 -5.61
CA GLU A 98 7.31 23.47 -6.87
C GLU A 98 8.73 24.01 -7.06
N GLU A 99 9.42 24.36 -5.99
CA GLU A 99 10.75 24.97 -6.06
C GLU A 99 11.80 24.07 -6.72
N THR A 100 11.59 22.74 -6.69
CA THR A 100 12.47 21.77 -7.35
C THR A 100 12.03 21.42 -8.77
N GLY A 101 10.92 21.99 -9.21
CA GLY A 101 10.27 21.73 -10.50
C GLY A 101 9.57 20.37 -10.54
N TYR A 102 8.33 20.36 -11.02
CA TYR A 102 7.58 19.13 -11.22
C TYR A 102 8.06 18.38 -12.46
N THR A 103 8.33 17.09 -12.34
CA THR A 103 8.87 16.24 -13.41
C THR A 103 8.34 14.81 -13.31
N GLY A 104 8.19 14.17 -14.48
CA GLY A 104 8.01 12.73 -14.60
C GLY A 104 9.34 11.96 -14.60
N TYR A 105 9.33 10.78 -15.26
CA TYR A 105 10.50 9.92 -15.43
C TYR A 105 11.70 10.68 -16.04
N PRO A 106 12.98 10.42 -15.64
CA PRO A 106 13.40 9.35 -14.71
C PRO A 106 13.48 9.78 -13.23
N CYS A 107 13.36 11.04 -12.90
CA CYS A 107 13.43 11.56 -11.52
C CYS A 107 12.13 12.28 -11.21
N PHE A 108 11.23 11.57 -10.56
CA PHE A 108 9.88 12.06 -10.28
C PHE A 108 9.86 13.18 -9.24
N ASN A 109 8.98 14.13 -9.47
CA ASN A 109 8.50 15.10 -8.49
C ASN A 109 7.09 15.52 -8.90
N ALA A 110 6.08 15.00 -8.24
CA ALA A 110 4.69 15.34 -8.52
C ALA A 110 4.21 16.54 -7.69
N PRO A 111 3.19 17.28 -8.17
CA PRO A 111 2.51 18.28 -7.36
C PRO A 111 1.89 17.66 -6.10
N GLU A 112 2.01 18.34 -4.99
CA GLU A 112 1.53 17.90 -3.66
C GLU A 112 0.01 17.73 -3.60
N SER A 113 -0.74 18.37 -4.50
CA SER A 113 -2.18 18.15 -4.70
C SER A 113 -2.54 16.68 -5.02
N LEU A 114 -1.57 15.89 -5.50
CA LEU A 114 -1.73 14.45 -5.69
C LEU A 114 -2.07 13.75 -4.35
N ALA A 115 -1.38 14.10 -3.25
CA ALA A 115 -1.68 13.54 -1.93
C ALA A 115 -3.11 13.92 -1.47
N THR A 116 -3.52 15.16 -1.69
CA THR A 116 -4.89 15.63 -1.41
C THR A 116 -5.92 14.85 -2.22
N ALA A 117 -5.65 14.62 -3.51
CA ALA A 117 -6.54 13.85 -4.38
C ALA A 117 -6.64 12.37 -3.95
N LEU A 118 -5.54 11.75 -3.54
CA LEU A 118 -5.54 10.38 -2.99
C LEU A 118 -6.38 10.30 -1.70
N LYS A 119 -6.22 11.26 -0.78
CA LYS A 119 -7.07 11.34 0.41
C LYS A 119 -8.53 11.54 0.05
N GLY A 120 -8.81 12.44 -0.89
CA GLY A 120 -10.15 12.69 -1.44
C GLY A 120 -10.78 11.46 -2.09
N ALA A 121 -9.99 10.61 -2.73
CA ALA A 121 -10.41 9.33 -3.29
C ALA A 121 -10.80 8.30 -2.24
N GLY A 122 -10.27 8.41 -1.01
CA GLY A 122 -10.59 7.52 0.10
C GLY A 122 -9.43 6.69 0.62
N PHE A 123 -8.20 6.97 0.20
CA PHE A 123 -7.01 6.36 0.80
C PHE A 123 -6.74 6.93 2.19
N ASP A 124 -6.23 6.10 3.07
CA ASP A 124 -5.91 6.42 4.46
C ASP A 124 -4.41 6.31 4.75
N VAL A 125 -3.76 5.33 4.13
CA VAL A 125 -2.35 5.00 4.33
C VAL A 125 -1.66 4.90 2.97
N VAL A 126 -0.44 5.44 2.87
CA VAL A 126 0.42 5.30 1.70
C VAL A 126 1.79 4.74 2.08
N SER A 127 2.34 3.87 1.24
CA SER A 127 3.77 3.60 1.26
C SER A 127 4.51 4.77 0.63
N THR A 128 5.59 5.20 1.25
CA THR A 128 6.53 6.17 0.65
C THR A 128 7.87 5.52 0.34
N VAL A 129 7.99 4.19 0.54
CA VAL A 129 9.22 3.43 0.30
C VAL A 129 9.13 2.64 -1.00
N ASN A 130 9.91 3.07 -1.99
CA ASN A 130 10.03 2.49 -3.32
C ASN A 130 11.37 2.89 -3.93
N ASN A 131 11.67 2.46 -5.15
CA ASN A 131 12.94 2.79 -5.82
C ASN A 131 13.05 4.28 -6.22
N HIS A 132 11.93 5.04 -6.24
CA HIS A 132 11.90 6.48 -6.55
C HIS A 132 11.88 7.39 -5.32
N CYS A 133 11.85 6.85 -4.10
CA CYS A 133 11.73 7.64 -2.88
C CYS A 133 12.88 8.65 -2.65
N LEU A 134 14.05 8.44 -3.26
CA LEU A 134 15.20 9.35 -3.20
C LEU A 134 15.41 10.20 -4.45
N ASP A 135 14.49 10.26 -5.40
CA ASP A 135 14.63 11.02 -6.65
C ASP A 135 14.92 12.51 -6.45
N ARG A 136 14.59 13.05 -5.30
CA ARG A 136 14.91 14.43 -4.86
C ARG A 136 15.77 14.45 -3.59
N GLY A 137 16.53 13.37 -3.36
CA GLY A 137 17.40 13.24 -2.20
C GLY A 137 16.67 13.28 -0.87
N GLU A 138 17.40 13.50 0.20
CA GLU A 138 16.89 13.54 1.56
C GLU A 138 15.78 14.59 1.76
N GLU A 139 15.99 15.79 1.25
CA GLU A 139 15.01 16.88 1.35
C GLU A 139 13.69 16.50 0.66
N GLY A 140 13.77 15.80 -0.47
CA GLY A 140 12.60 15.26 -1.16
C GLY A 140 11.81 14.29 -0.30
N VAL A 141 12.47 13.41 0.45
CA VAL A 141 11.81 12.51 1.40
C VAL A 141 11.09 13.30 2.48
N TYR A 142 11.76 14.28 3.09
CA TYR A 142 11.17 15.06 4.18
C TYR A 142 9.95 15.87 3.74
N ARG A 143 10.01 16.50 2.56
CA ARG A 143 8.88 17.23 1.99
C ARG A 143 7.74 16.30 1.61
N THR A 144 8.03 15.12 1.05
CA THR A 144 7.01 14.11 0.76
C THR A 144 6.25 13.71 2.03
N LEU A 145 6.97 13.44 3.14
CA LEU A 145 6.35 13.12 4.42
C LEU A 145 5.51 14.26 4.99
N GLU A 146 5.93 15.52 4.76
CA GLU A 146 5.17 16.70 5.16
C GLU A 146 3.87 16.83 4.39
N HIS A 147 3.92 16.80 3.05
CA HIS A 147 2.73 16.95 2.19
C HIS A 147 1.75 15.79 2.33
N VAL A 148 2.25 14.58 2.54
CA VAL A 148 1.41 13.41 2.85
C VAL A 148 0.66 13.61 4.17
N ALA A 149 1.35 14.11 5.20
CA ALA A 149 0.72 14.39 6.51
C ALA A 149 -0.27 15.56 6.43
N GLU A 150 0.06 16.65 5.71
CA GLU A 150 -0.83 17.79 5.47
C GLU A 150 -2.11 17.39 4.74
N ALA A 151 -2.03 16.44 3.80
CA ALA A 151 -3.20 15.87 3.14
C ALA A 151 -4.06 14.97 4.07
N GLY A 152 -3.57 14.66 5.28
CA GLY A 152 -4.25 13.78 6.23
C GLY A 152 -4.11 12.29 5.89
N LEU A 153 -3.06 11.92 5.17
CA LEU A 153 -2.66 10.55 4.93
C LEU A 153 -1.62 10.11 5.98
N LEU A 154 -1.65 8.83 6.34
CA LEU A 154 -0.58 8.19 7.10
C LEU A 154 0.43 7.59 6.14
N SER A 155 1.72 7.57 6.53
CA SER A 155 2.79 7.02 5.70
C SER A 155 3.73 6.12 6.50
N PHE A 156 4.44 5.25 5.81
CA PHE A 156 5.47 4.38 6.36
C PHE A 156 6.52 4.03 5.31
N GLY A 157 7.68 3.57 5.79
CA GLY A 157 8.76 3.05 4.95
C GLY A 157 9.89 4.04 4.70
N THR A 158 9.62 5.35 4.76
CA THR A 158 10.63 6.42 4.85
C THR A 158 10.43 7.25 6.11
N TYR A 159 11.49 7.84 6.67
CA TYR A 159 11.46 8.41 8.02
C TYR A 159 12.38 9.61 8.15
N ARG A 160 12.14 10.45 9.17
CA ARG A 160 12.97 11.62 9.52
C ARG A 160 14.04 11.31 10.58
N THR A 161 13.84 10.25 11.38
CA THR A 161 14.70 9.91 12.52
C THR A 161 14.76 8.40 12.75
N TRP A 162 15.78 7.96 13.50
CA TRP A 162 15.85 6.58 14.00
C TRP A 162 14.68 6.19 14.91
N GLU A 163 14.11 7.15 15.65
CA GLU A 163 12.94 6.89 16.51
C GLU A 163 11.71 6.55 15.66
N GLU A 164 11.43 7.37 14.64
CA GLU A 164 10.34 7.09 13.69
C GLU A 164 10.55 5.74 13.00
N ARG A 165 11.76 5.47 12.49
CA ARG A 165 12.08 4.23 11.79
C ARG A 165 11.91 2.99 12.68
N ASN A 166 12.23 3.08 13.96
CA ASN A 166 12.15 1.96 14.90
C ASN A 166 10.75 1.78 15.50
N THR A 167 9.82 2.67 15.20
CA THR A 167 8.44 2.64 15.68
C THR A 167 7.52 2.25 14.51
N PRO A 168 6.93 1.05 14.49
CA PRO A 168 6.02 0.66 13.42
C PRO A 168 4.80 1.59 13.38
N LEU A 169 4.31 1.93 12.19
CA LEU A 169 3.02 2.60 12.05
C LEU A 169 1.93 1.64 12.52
N VAL A 170 1.20 2.02 13.57
CA VAL A 170 0.04 1.26 14.07
C VAL A 170 -1.22 2.08 13.88
N VAL A 171 -2.19 1.51 13.16
CA VAL A 171 -3.49 2.11 12.90
C VAL A 171 -4.56 1.25 13.57
N GLU A 172 -5.41 1.86 14.39
CA GLU A 172 -6.54 1.16 15.00
C GLU A 172 -7.81 1.40 14.19
N VAL A 173 -8.39 0.33 13.65
CA VAL A 173 -9.61 0.36 12.84
C VAL A 173 -10.64 -0.56 13.49
N ASN A 174 -11.77 0.01 13.90
CA ASN A 174 -12.85 -0.74 14.56
C ASN A 174 -12.38 -1.57 15.79
N GLY A 175 -11.38 -1.05 16.53
CA GLY A 175 -10.80 -1.72 17.70
C GLY A 175 -9.73 -2.77 17.37
N ILE A 176 -9.36 -2.93 16.11
CA ILE A 176 -8.31 -3.85 15.64
C ILE A 176 -7.07 -3.02 15.28
N LYS A 177 -5.92 -3.39 15.83
CA LYS A 177 -4.63 -2.73 15.57
C LYS A 177 -3.92 -3.38 14.39
N LEU A 178 -3.62 -2.56 13.38
CA LEU A 178 -2.91 -2.93 12.16
C LEU A 178 -1.52 -2.30 12.19
N ALA A 179 -0.45 -3.09 12.14
CA ALA A 179 0.89 -2.59 11.94
C ALA A 179 1.27 -2.64 10.46
N PHE A 180 1.85 -1.55 9.95
CA PHE A 180 2.37 -1.45 8.58
C PHE A 180 3.90 -1.40 8.62
N LEU A 181 4.53 -2.26 7.84
CA LEU A 181 5.96 -2.28 7.59
C LEU A 181 6.20 -2.23 6.09
N GLY A 182 7.20 -1.48 5.63
CA GLY A 182 7.50 -1.36 4.20
C GLY A 182 8.98 -1.29 3.90
N TYR A 183 9.40 -1.92 2.77
CA TYR A 183 10.80 -2.02 2.35
C TYR A 183 10.91 -1.98 0.83
N THR A 184 12.03 -1.42 0.33
CA THR A 184 12.36 -1.42 -1.09
C THR A 184 13.67 -2.14 -1.38
N TYR A 185 13.74 -2.82 -2.51
CA TYR A 185 14.96 -3.50 -2.97
C TYR A 185 16.04 -2.53 -3.45
N SER A 186 15.68 -1.29 -3.82
CA SER A 186 16.58 -0.34 -4.47
C SER A 186 16.12 1.11 -4.24
N THR A 187 17.01 2.04 -4.50
CA THR A 187 16.79 3.48 -4.62
C THR A 187 17.32 4.00 -5.96
N ASN A 188 17.20 3.17 -7.02
CA ASN A 188 17.71 3.47 -8.37
C ASN A 188 19.20 3.87 -8.40
N GLY A 189 20.00 3.30 -7.49
CA GLY A 189 21.43 3.57 -7.37
C GLY A 189 21.78 4.88 -6.68
N ILE A 190 20.80 5.60 -6.13
CA ILE A 190 21.05 6.78 -5.30
C ILE A 190 21.45 6.28 -3.91
N PRO A 191 22.65 6.60 -3.40
CA PRO A 191 23.09 6.11 -2.11
C PRO A 191 22.29 6.76 -0.97
N LEU A 192 22.07 6.01 0.10
CA LEU A 192 21.55 6.58 1.34
C LEU A 192 22.53 7.62 1.89
N PRO A 193 22.04 8.75 2.46
CA PRO A 193 22.90 9.73 3.10
C PRO A 193 23.67 9.12 4.27
N GLU A 194 24.97 9.39 4.35
CA GLU A 194 25.86 8.85 5.38
C GLU A 194 25.35 9.22 6.81
N GLY A 195 25.24 8.22 7.68
CA GLY A 195 24.75 8.37 9.04
C GLY A 195 23.22 8.56 9.15
N ARG A 196 22.49 8.39 8.04
CA ARG A 196 21.03 8.55 7.97
C ARG A 196 20.36 7.36 7.29
N GLU A 197 20.87 6.17 7.54
CA GLU A 197 20.37 4.92 6.97
C GLU A 197 18.91 4.64 7.37
N TYR A 198 18.40 5.37 8.38
CA TYR A 198 17.00 5.32 8.78
C TYR A 198 16.03 5.89 7.73
N ILE A 199 16.52 6.71 6.78
CA ILE A 199 15.67 7.51 5.89
C ILE A 199 14.82 6.65 4.95
N VAL A 200 15.34 5.47 4.55
CA VAL A 200 14.66 4.50 3.69
C VAL A 200 14.86 3.09 4.24
N ASN A 201 13.78 2.37 4.43
CA ASN A 201 13.85 0.94 4.74
C ASN A 201 14.27 0.14 3.50
N MET A 202 15.54 -0.24 3.46
CA MET A 202 16.03 -1.17 2.43
C MET A 202 15.60 -2.60 2.78
N LEU A 203 15.35 -3.40 1.73
CA LEU A 203 15.00 -4.82 1.86
C LEU A 203 16.23 -5.59 2.36
N ASP A 204 16.21 -5.91 3.65
CA ASP A 204 17.19 -6.71 4.37
C ASP A 204 16.45 -7.71 5.25
N GLU A 205 16.73 -9.01 5.08
CA GLU A 205 16.00 -10.08 5.76
C GLU A 205 16.08 -9.98 7.28
N ASP A 206 17.28 -9.75 7.83
CA ASP A 206 17.48 -9.69 9.29
C ASP A 206 16.74 -8.49 9.89
N LEU A 207 16.77 -7.36 9.17
CA LEU A 207 16.06 -6.16 9.56
C LEU A 207 14.56 -6.38 9.57
N ILE A 208 14.00 -6.98 8.51
CA ILE A 208 12.57 -7.28 8.39
C ILE A 208 12.12 -8.25 9.49
N LEU A 209 12.90 -9.30 9.76
CA LEU A 209 12.57 -10.26 10.81
C LEU A 209 12.52 -9.61 12.20
N ALA A 210 13.46 -8.70 12.50
CA ALA A 210 13.46 -7.95 13.75
C ALA A 210 12.26 -7.00 13.86
N ASP A 211 11.88 -6.33 12.76
CA ASP A 211 10.74 -5.42 12.71
C ASP A 211 9.40 -6.16 12.80
N LEU A 212 9.27 -7.33 12.15
CA LEU A 212 8.11 -8.21 12.30
C LEU A 212 7.91 -8.62 13.76
N ALA A 213 9.00 -9.00 14.46
CA ALA A 213 8.93 -9.37 15.87
C ALA A 213 8.45 -8.20 16.75
N ARG A 214 8.84 -6.95 16.44
CA ARG A 214 8.34 -5.74 17.14
C ARG A 214 6.89 -5.44 16.82
N ALA A 215 6.52 -5.49 15.54
CA ALA A 215 5.17 -5.21 15.07
C ALA A 215 4.13 -6.18 15.67
N ARG A 216 4.48 -7.47 15.78
CA ARG A 216 3.63 -8.49 16.44
C ARG A 216 3.32 -8.23 17.91
N GLN A 217 4.18 -7.47 18.61
CA GLN A 217 3.93 -7.08 20.00
C GLN A 217 3.00 -5.86 20.10
N ALA A 218 2.89 -5.07 19.02
CA ALA A 218 2.16 -3.82 19.01
C ALA A 218 0.77 -3.91 18.35
N ALA A 219 0.53 -4.95 17.53
CA ALA A 219 -0.66 -5.04 16.69
C ALA A 219 -1.27 -6.44 16.60
N ASP A 220 -2.56 -6.46 16.28
CA ASP A 220 -3.34 -7.68 16.06
C ASP A 220 -3.05 -8.30 14.68
N LEU A 221 -2.81 -7.45 13.67
CA LEU A 221 -2.44 -7.84 12.31
C LEU A 221 -1.19 -7.08 11.87
N VAL A 222 -0.29 -7.75 11.13
CA VAL A 222 0.91 -7.17 10.54
C VAL A 222 0.82 -7.26 9.02
N ILE A 223 0.81 -6.10 8.37
CA ILE A 223 0.81 -5.93 6.92
C ILE A 223 2.23 -5.55 6.50
N LEU A 224 2.83 -6.38 5.67
CA LEU A 224 4.17 -6.17 5.13
C LEU A 224 4.05 -5.75 3.66
N TYR A 225 4.50 -4.54 3.37
CA TYR A 225 4.63 -4.04 2.01
C TYR A 225 6.05 -4.23 1.50
N LEU A 226 6.20 -4.74 0.26
CA LEU A 226 7.49 -4.98 -0.37
C LEU A 226 7.50 -4.42 -1.81
N HIS A 227 8.34 -3.43 -2.02
CA HIS A 227 8.66 -2.91 -3.34
C HIS A 227 9.82 -3.72 -3.92
N TRP A 228 9.52 -4.73 -4.74
CA TRP A 228 10.42 -5.83 -5.06
C TRP A 228 10.19 -6.47 -6.43
N GLY A 229 11.10 -7.38 -6.81
CA GLY A 229 10.96 -8.18 -8.02
C GLY A 229 11.58 -7.51 -9.24
N ASN A 230 11.11 -7.88 -10.41
CA ASN A 230 11.62 -7.37 -11.69
C ASN A 230 10.50 -6.69 -12.46
N GLU A 231 10.77 -5.50 -13.01
CA GLU A 231 9.83 -4.76 -13.83
C GLU A 231 9.28 -5.61 -15.00
N TYR A 232 7.98 -5.47 -15.24
CA TYR A 232 7.22 -6.04 -16.36
C TYR A 232 7.09 -7.57 -16.36
N MET A 233 7.62 -8.24 -15.33
CA MET A 233 7.47 -9.70 -15.17
C MET A 233 6.12 -10.02 -14.52
N ARG A 234 5.29 -10.83 -15.21
CA ARG A 234 3.95 -11.19 -14.73
C ARG A 234 3.91 -12.30 -13.68
N PHE A 235 5.04 -12.91 -13.37
CA PHE A 235 5.16 -13.95 -12.35
C PHE A 235 6.28 -13.58 -11.39
N PRO A 236 6.14 -13.91 -10.10
CA PRO A 236 7.17 -13.66 -9.11
C PRO A 236 8.44 -14.45 -9.43
N SER A 237 9.58 -13.92 -9.01
CA SER A 237 10.83 -14.65 -9.04
C SER A 237 10.90 -15.66 -7.89
N PRO A 238 11.77 -16.69 -7.97
CA PRO A 238 12.00 -17.62 -6.86
C PRO A 238 12.41 -16.92 -5.55
N GLU A 239 13.12 -15.79 -5.66
CA GLU A 239 13.52 -14.99 -4.50
C GLU A 239 12.31 -14.33 -3.84
N GLN A 240 11.36 -13.77 -4.62
CA GLN A 240 10.11 -13.24 -4.08
C GLN A 240 9.30 -14.34 -3.37
N GLU A 241 9.21 -15.54 -3.96
CA GLU A 241 8.47 -16.65 -3.35
C GLU A 241 9.12 -17.11 -2.03
N ALA A 242 10.46 -17.22 -1.98
CA ALA A 242 11.19 -17.61 -0.77
C ALA A 242 11.05 -16.57 0.34
N MET A 243 11.19 -15.27 0.02
CA MET A 243 11.02 -14.18 0.98
C MET A 243 9.57 -14.12 1.50
N ALA A 244 8.57 -14.30 0.64
CA ALA A 244 7.17 -14.34 1.06
C ALA A 244 6.92 -15.43 2.10
N GLU A 245 7.41 -16.64 1.84
CA GLU A 245 7.27 -17.75 2.78
C GLU A 245 7.98 -17.47 4.11
N LEU A 246 9.21 -16.91 4.06
CA LEU A 246 9.99 -16.54 5.23
C LEU A 246 9.25 -15.53 6.11
N PHE A 247 8.80 -14.42 5.52
CA PHE A 247 8.19 -13.33 6.28
C PHE A 247 6.79 -13.67 6.82
N LEU A 248 6.00 -14.46 6.08
CA LEU A 248 4.71 -14.96 6.58
C LEU A 248 4.91 -15.93 7.77
N LYS A 249 5.95 -16.77 7.73
CA LYS A 249 6.34 -17.63 8.87
C LYS A 249 6.83 -16.80 10.06
N ALA A 250 7.51 -15.68 9.81
CA ALA A 250 8.05 -14.80 10.84
C ALA A 250 7.00 -13.90 11.50
N GLY A 251 5.77 -13.86 10.97
CA GLY A 251 4.68 -13.16 11.65
C GLY A 251 3.94 -12.11 10.81
N ALA A 252 4.25 -11.91 9.54
CA ALA A 252 3.37 -11.16 8.66
C ALA A 252 2.04 -11.92 8.49
N ASP A 253 0.93 -11.19 8.43
CA ASP A 253 -0.41 -11.77 8.18
C ASP A 253 -0.85 -11.58 6.74
N LEU A 254 -0.29 -10.56 6.08
CA LEU A 254 -0.55 -10.21 4.68
C LEU A 254 0.72 -9.59 4.09
N ILE A 255 1.09 -9.99 2.87
CA ILE A 255 2.13 -9.34 2.10
C ILE A 255 1.51 -8.68 0.87
N ILE A 256 1.83 -7.39 0.68
CA ILE A 256 1.45 -6.60 -0.49
C ILE A 256 2.73 -6.20 -1.23
N GLY A 257 2.84 -6.60 -2.47
CA GLY A 257 3.96 -6.29 -3.36
C GLY A 257 3.63 -5.24 -4.40
N SER A 258 4.67 -4.53 -4.84
CA SER A 258 4.66 -3.51 -5.90
C SER A 258 6.00 -3.50 -6.63
N HIS A 259 6.20 -2.64 -7.62
CA HIS A 259 7.37 -2.47 -8.47
C HIS A 259 7.31 -3.12 -9.86
N PRO A 260 6.78 -4.35 -10.08
CA PRO A 260 6.72 -4.93 -11.42
C PRO A 260 5.89 -4.12 -12.43
N HIS A 261 5.09 -3.15 -11.99
CA HIS A 261 4.17 -2.33 -12.79
C HIS A 261 3.14 -3.14 -13.58
N VAL A 262 3.06 -4.42 -13.33
CA VAL A 262 2.08 -5.36 -13.89
C VAL A 262 1.55 -6.26 -12.77
N VAL A 263 0.30 -6.67 -12.87
CA VAL A 263 -0.30 -7.57 -11.88
C VAL A 263 0.44 -8.91 -11.90
N GLN A 264 0.88 -9.34 -10.71
CA GLN A 264 1.39 -10.69 -10.44
C GLN A 264 0.37 -11.49 -9.64
N PRO A 265 0.50 -12.83 -9.55
CA PRO A 265 -0.43 -13.68 -8.82
C PRO A 265 -0.63 -13.25 -7.36
N VAL A 266 -1.84 -13.52 -6.87
CA VAL A 266 -2.13 -13.57 -5.44
C VAL A 266 -2.13 -15.05 -5.04
N ALA A 267 -1.27 -15.40 -4.08
CA ALA A 267 -1.10 -16.75 -3.59
C ALA A 267 -1.49 -16.85 -2.11
N PHE A 268 -1.83 -18.07 -1.67
CA PHE A 268 -2.10 -18.40 -0.27
C PHE A 268 -1.05 -19.39 0.21
N ILE A 269 -0.19 -18.94 1.13
CA ILE A 269 0.92 -19.76 1.65
C ILE A 269 0.47 -20.42 2.95
N LYS A 270 0.64 -21.75 3.00
CA LYS A 270 0.31 -22.55 4.19
C LYS A 270 1.37 -22.40 5.26
N ILE A 271 1.00 -21.82 6.39
CA ILE A 271 1.88 -21.60 7.54
C ILE A 271 1.41 -22.47 8.70
N ALA A 272 2.37 -23.11 9.38
CA ALA A 272 2.08 -23.85 10.60
C ALA A 272 1.59 -22.89 11.69
N ALA A 273 0.46 -23.20 12.28
CA ALA A 273 -0.14 -22.44 13.37
C ALA A 273 -0.12 -23.27 14.68
N PRO A 274 -0.34 -22.65 15.86
CA PRO A 274 -0.46 -23.36 17.12
C PRO A 274 -1.50 -24.50 17.06
N GLU A 275 -1.36 -25.48 17.95
CA GLU A 275 -2.24 -26.66 18.05
C GLU A 275 -2.22 -27.54 16.79
N ASN A 276 -1.10 -27.60 16.06
CA ASN A 276 -0.93 -28.36 14.82
C ASN A 276 -1.92 -27.97 13.70
N LYS A 277 -2.45 -26.75 13.75
CA LYS A 277 -3.27 -26.18 12.69
C LYS A 277 -2.41 -25.63 11.54
N VAL A 278 -3.01 -25.50 10.39
CA VAL A 278 -2.44 -24.83 9.23
C VAL A 278 -3.31 -23.62 8.92
N GLU A 279 -2.70 -22.47 8.77
CA GLU A 279 -3.33 -21.24 8.31
C GLU A 279 -2.82 -20.92 6.92
N GLU A 280 -3.72 -20.44 6.08
CA GLU A 280 -3.36 -19.88 4.78
C GLU A 280 -3.25 -18.36 4.92
N LYS A 281 -2.11 -17.79 4.50
CA LYS A 281 -1.86 -16.36 4.55
C LYS A 281 -1.66 -15.83 3.15
N PRO A 282 -2.33 -14.70 2.78
CA PRO A 282 -2.26 -14.15 1.44
C PRO A 282 -0.96 -13.39 1.18
N VAL A 283 -0.46 -13.53 -0.03
CA VAL A 283 0.57 -12.68 -0.62
C VAL A 283 0.12 -12.23 -2.01
N ALA A 284 0.01 -10.92 -2.21
CA ALA A 284 -0.12 -10.32 -3.52
C ALA A 284 1.27 -9.89 -3.98
N TYR A 285 1.84 -10.58 -4.96
CA TYR A 285 3.22 -10.31 -5.37
C TYR A 285 3.39 -8.97 -6.09
N SER A 286 2.38 -8.51 -6.83
CA SER A 286 2.27 -7.16 -7.36
C SER A 286 0.82 -6.84 -7.72
N LEU A 287 0.39 -5.62 -7.38
CA LEU A 287 -0.95 -5.11 -7.72
C LEU A 287 -0.97 -4.39 -9.08
N GLY A 288 0.19 -4.19 -9.72
CA GLY A 288 0.34 -3.42 -10.94
C GLY A 288 0.15 -1.91 -10.73
N ASN A 289 0.12 -1.15 -11.81
CA ASN A 289 -0.08 0.29 -11.74
C ASN A 289 -1.52 0.65 -11.35
N PHE A 290 -1.68 1.45 -10.30
CA PHE A 290 -2.97 2.06 -9.99
C PHE A 290 -3.21 3.27 -10.90
N ILE A 291 -2.21 4.15 -11.05
CA ILE A 291 -2.21 5.20 -12.06
C ILE A 291 -0.80 5.40 -12.62
N SER A 292 -0.65 5.41 -13.95
CA SER A 292 0.60 5.59 -14.66
C SER A 292 0.33 5.97 -16.12
N ASP A 293 1.30 6.58 -16.80
CA ASP A 293 1.28 6.74 -18.26
C ASP A 293 2.15 5.70 -19.00
N GLN A 294 2.54 4.62 -18.35
CA GLN A 294 3.17 3.49 -19.02
C GLN A 294 2.17 2.82 -19.97
N ARG A 295 2.63 2.43 -21.17
CA ARG A 295 1.80 1.83 -22.23
C ARG A 295 2.43 0.54 -22.79
N MET A 296 3.34 -0.08 -22.07
CA MET A 296 3.80 -1.43 -22.38
C MET A 296 2.70 -2.45 -22.06
N PRO A 297 2.79 -3.67 -22.59
CA PRO A 297 1.77 -4.70 -22.29
C PRO A 297 1.53 -4.85 -20.79
N TYR A 298 0.26 -4.75 -20.37
CA TYR A 298 -0.23 -4.90 -19.00
C TYR A 298 0.09 -3.74 -18.02
N THR A 299 0.88 -2.72 -18.43
CA THR A 299 1.26 -1.62 -17.51
C THR A 299 0.21 -0.52 -17.42
N ASP A 300 -0.80 -0.53 -18.28
CA ASP A 300 -1.95 0.39 -18.24
C ASP A 300 -3.07 -0.08 -17.32
N SER A 301 -2.84 -1.17 -16.58
CA SER A 301 -3.85 -1.80 -15.73
C SER A 301 -3.26 -2.33 -14.42
N GLY A 302 -4.12 -2.38 -13.41
CA GLY A 302 -3.81 -2.92 -12.09
C GLY A 302 -5.04 -3.55 -11.46
N ILE A 303 -4.99 -3.73 -10.15
CA ILE A 303 -6.13 -4.17 -9.36
C ILE A 303 -6.27 -3.36 -8.07
N ILE A 304 -7.50 -3.22 -7.58
CA ILE A 304 -7.76 -2.96 -6.17
C ILE A 304 -8.05 -4.33 -5.55
N LEU A 305 -7.20 -4.75 -4.61
CA LEU A 305 -7.34 -5.98 -3.86
C LEU A 305 -8.11 -5.70 -2.57
N PHE A 306 -9.16 -6.46 -2.30
CA PHE A 306 -9.89 -6.45 -1.05
C PHE A 306 -9.51 -7.66 -0.22
N VAL A 307 -9.15 -7.45 1.04
CA VAL A 307 -8.83 -8.51 1.99
C VAL A 307 -9.70 -8.30 3.22
N GLU A 308 -10.48 -9.31 3.56
CA GLU A 308 -11.30 -9.31 4.76
C GLU A 308 -10.64 -10.08 5.89
N PHE A 309 -10.82 -9.58 7.10
CA PHE A 309 -10.51 -10.29 8.33
C PHE A 309 -11.74 -10.40 9.21
N VAL A 310 -12.00 -11.60 9.72
CA VAL A 310 -13.18 -11.90 10.51
C VAL A 310 -12.76 -12.31 11.91
N SER A 311 -13.39 -11.73 12.95
CA SER A 311 -13.14 -12.13 14.34
C SER A 311 -13.84 -13.44 14.65
N GLU A 312 -13.11 -14.43 15.16
CA GLU A 312 -13.71 -15.66 15.68
C GLU A 312 -14.49 -15.37 16.98
N ALA A 313 -15.78 -15.65 16.98
CA ALA A 313 -16.67 -15.34 18.12
C ALA A 313 -16.24 -15.94 19.47
N LYS A 314 -15.48 -17.06 19.47
CA LYS A 314 -15.06 -17.76 20.69
C LYS A 314 -13.71 -17.28 21.24
N THR A 315 -12.80 -16.86 20.37
CA THR A 315 -11.40 -16.59 20.74
C THR A 315 -11.03 -15.12 20.59
N GLY A 316 -11.84 -14.34 19.85
CA GLY A 316 -11.51 -12.98 19.42
C GLY A 316 -10.38 -12.93 18.39
N ARG A 317 -9.83 -14.07 17.98
CA ARG A 317 -8.73 -14.14 17.01
C ARG A 317 -9.21 -13.75 15.63
N LEU A 318 -8.41 -12.95 14.93
CA LEU A 318 -8.69 -12.57 13.56
C LEU A 318 -8.24 -13.69 12.61
N LYS A 319 -9.10 -14.00 11.67
CA LYS A 319 -8.81 -14.90 10.56
C LYS A 319 -9.02 -14.18 9.26
N GLN A 320 -8.21 -14.52 8.26
CA GLN A 320 -8.48 -14.11 6.90
C GLN A 320 -9.87 -14.62 6.47
N GLY A 321 -10.65 -13.69 5.95
CA GLY A 321 -11.93 -13.92 5.33
C GLY A 321 -11.81 -14.02 3.79
N GLU A 322 -12.71 -13.35 3.08
CA GLU A 322 -12.66 -13.31 1.62
C GLU A 322 -11.49 -12.45 1.12
N VAL A 323 -10.84 -12.91 0.06
CA VAL A 323 -9.90 -12.13 -0.73
C VAL A 323 -10.46 -12.02 -2.14
N SER A 324 -10.73 -10.80 -2.58
CA SER A 324 -11.34 -10.51 -3.87
C SER A 324 -10.69 -9.29 -4.52
N TYR A 325 -10.99 -9.00 -5.77
CA TYR A 325 -10.33 -7.90 -6.48
C TYR A 325 -11.26 -7.24 -7.49
N VAL A 326 -10.93 -5.98 -7.82
CA VAL A 326 -11.49 -5.26 -8.97
C VAL A 326 -10.35 -4.90 -9.92
N PRO A 327 -10.38 -5.36 -11.18
CA PRO A 327 -9.45 -4.89 -12.19
C PRO A 327 -9.65 -3.40 -12.44
N THR A 328 -8.55 -2.66 -12.56
CA THR A 328 -8.54 -1.25 -12.91
C THR A 328 -7.81 -1.01 -14.23
N TRP A 329 -8.20 0.03 -14.94
CA TRP A 329 -7.55 0.46 -16.17
C TRP A 329 -7.33 1.97 -16.14
N VAL A 330 -6.13 2.41 -16.56
CA VAL A 330 -5.78 3.82 -16.68
C VAL A 330 -6.19 4.32 -18.06
N HIS A 331 -7.35 4.96 -18.11
CA HIS A 331 -7.89 5.57 -19.32
C HIS A 331 -7.22 6.92 -19.59
N LYS A 332 -6.54 7.01 -20.74
CA LYS A 332 -5.97 8.24 -21.29
C LYS A 332 -6.88 8.70 -22.42
N TYR A 333 -7.46 9.89 -22.30
CA TYR A 333 -8.45 10.40 -23.24
C TYR A 333 -8.32 11.90 -23.43
N TYR A 334 -8.95 12.43 -24.47
CA TYR A 334 -9.04 13.85 -24.72
C TYR A 334 -10.48 14.32 -24.56
N ASP A 335 -10.65 15.46 -23.91
CA ASP A 335 -11.88 16.24 -23.88
C ASP A 335 -11.67 17.61 -24.49
N ASP A 336 -12.65 18.52 -24.33
CA ASP A 336 -12.59 19.90 -24.87
C ASP A 336 -11.46 20.73 -24.23
N ASN A 337 -10.95 20.33 -23.07
CA ASN A 337 -9.89 21.00 -22.33
C ASN A 337 -8.49 20.40 -22.60
N GLY A 338 -8.42 19.25 -23.27
CA GLY A 338 -7.17 18.61 -23.61
C GLY A 338 -7.03 17.17 -23.14
N LEU A 339 -5.79 16.76 -22.87
CA LEU A 339 -5.46 15.42 -22.41
C LEU A 339 -5.90 15.21 -20.95
N ASN A 340 -6.45 14.03 -20.69
CA ASN A 340 -6.91 13.62 -19.36
C ASN A 340 -6.53 12.18 -19.05
N PHE A 341 -6.45 11.87 -17.74
CA PHE A 341 -6.23 10.51 -17.22
C PHE A 341 -7.25 10.20 -16.13
N ARG A 342 -7.71 8.96 -16.07
CA ARG A 342 -8.58 8.48 -15.00
C ARG A 342 -8.42 6.98 -14.77
N VAL A 343 -8.53 6.57 -13.53
CA VAL A 343 -8.55 5.15 -13.12
C VAL A 343 -9.98 4.66 -13.16
N LEU A 344 -10.25 3.65 -13.97
CA LEU A 344 -11.59 3.08 -14.14
C LEU A 344 -11.67 1.67 -13.54
N PRO A 345 -12.65 1.40 -12.66
CA PRO A 345 -12.99 0.03 -12.28
C PRO A 345 -13.62 -0.67 -13.51
N VAL A 346 -12.91 -1.66 -14.04
CA VAL A 346 -13.19 -2.23 -15.36
C VAL A 346 -14.60 -2.78 -15.51
N PRO A 347 -15.17 -3.57 -14.56
CA PRO A 347 -16.53 -4.07 -14.69
C PRO A 347 -17.57 -2.96 -14.81
N GLN A 348 -17.45 -1.91 -13.95
CA GLN A 348 -18.37 -0.79 -13.95
C GLN A 348 -18.23 0.09 -15.20
N ALA A 349 -16.98 0.30 -15.66
CA ALA A 349 -16.72 1.06 -16.88
C ALA A 349 -17.32 0.39 -18.12
N LEU A 350 -17.21 -0.93 -18.24
CA LEU A 350 -17.87 -1.70 -19.31
C LEU A 350 -19.40 -1.56 -19.29
N GLU A 351 -19.99 -1.59 -18.10
CA GLU A 351 -21.44 -1.40 -17.96
C GLU A 351 -21.86 0.03 -18.29
N ASN A 352 -21.09 1.03 -17.86
CA ASN A 352 -21.32 2.44 -18.22
C ASN A 352 -21.25 2.67 -19.74
N TYR A 353 -20.28 2.05 -20.42
CA TYR A 353 -20.19 2.08 -21.88
C TYR A 353 -21.43 1.48 -22.55
N ARG A 354 -21.85 0.28 -22.14
CA ARG A 354 -23.05 -0.40 -22.70
C ARG A 354 -24.32 0.41 -22.54
N GLN A 355 -24.41 1.18 -21.43
CA GLN A 355 -25.57 2.03 -21.13
C GLN A 355 -25.46 3.45 -21.72
N GLY A 356 -24.35 3.78 -22.40
CA GLY A 356 -24.11 5.11 -22.93
C GLY A 356 -23.99 6.20 -21.84
N LYS A 357 -23.58 5.82 -20.63
CA LYS A 357 -23.45 6.72 -19.47
C LYS A 357 -22.10 7.43 -19.40
N ASP A 358 -21.12 7.01 -20.17
CA ASP A 358 -19.79 7.59 -20.20
C ASP A 358 -19.43 8.00 -21.63
N GLN A 359 -19.53 9.29 -21.91
CA GLN A 359 -19.30 9.86 -23.24
C GLN A 359 -17.84 9.78 -23.70
N TRP A 360 -16.90 9.54 -22.77
CA TRP A 360 -15.47 9.48 -23.05
C TRP A 360 -14.99 8.05 -23.35
N LEU A 361 -15.88 7.06 -23.28
CA LEU A 361 -15.59 5.68 -23.65
C LEU A 361 -16.08 5.42 -25.07
N ASP A 362 -15.16 5.17 -25.98
CA ASP A 362 -15.43 4.74 -27.36
C ASP A 362 -15.34 3.21 -27.51
N ALA A 363 -15.47 2.71 -28.74
CA ALA A 363 -15.39 1.28 -29.03
C ALA A 363 -14.00 0.69 -28.72
N GLY A 364 -12.92 1.47 -28.97
CA GLY A 364 -11.55 1.04 -28.65
C GLY A 364 -11.34 0.93 -27.15
N SER A 365 -11.83 1.90 -26.37
CA SER A 365 -11.83 1.86 -24.91
C SER A 365 -12.58 0.65 -24.37
N ALA A 366 -13.75 0.33 -24.95
CA ALA A 366 -14.53 -0.82 -24.54
C ALA A 366 -13.84 -2.16 -24.87
N GLU A 367 -13.17 -2.26 -26.01
CA GLU A 367 -12.35 -3.41 -26.37
C GLU A 367 -11.21 -3.59 -25.37
N ARG A 368 -10.45 -2.52 -25.05
CA ARG A 368 -9.36 -2.58 -24.09
C ARG A 368 -9.84 -2.95 -22.68
N LEU A 369 -10.95 -2.39 -22.21
CA LEU A 369 -11.57 -2.78 -20.94
C LEU A 369 -11.93 -4.27 -20.91
N ALA A 370 -12.48 -4.80 -22.00
CA ALA A 370 -12.82 -6.22 -22.10
C ALA A 370 -11.57 -7.13 -22.08
N GLU A 371 -10.50 -6.72 -22.76
CA GLU A 371 -9.20 -7.39 -22.71
C GLU A 371 -8.63 -7.40 -21.29
N VAL A 372 -8.55 -6.23 -20.63
CA VAL A 372 -8.04 -6.12 -19.24
C VAL A 372 -8.83 -7.03 -18.30
N LEU A 373 -10.18 -7.06 -18.44
CA LEU A 373 -11.02 -7.95 -17.63
C LEU A 373 -10.68 -9.42 -17.87
N ALA A 374 -10.56 -9.83 -19.13
CA ALA A 374 -10.30 -11.22 -19.51
C ALA A 374 -8.90 -11.67 -19.07
N GLU A 375 -7.90 -10.83 -19.30
CA GLU A 375 -6.49 -11.09 -18.94
C GLU A 375 -6.32 -11.20 -17.43
N THR A 376 -6.88 -10.25 -16.66
CA THR A 376 -6.77 -10.24 -15.20
C THR A 376 -7.52 -11.42 -14.60
N ARG A 377 -8.74 -11.73 -15.06
CA ARG A 377 -9.48 -12.92 -14.60
C ARG A 377 -8.77 -14.22 -14.88
N LYS A 378 -8.11 -14.34 -16.03
CA LYS A 378 -7.29 -15.52 -16.34
C LYS A 378 -6.09 -15.62 -15.43
N HIS A 379 -5.43 -14.49 -15.15
CA HIS A 379 -4.21 -14.42 -14.35
C HIS A 379 -4.48 -14.67 -12.86
N LEU A 380 -5.59 -14.16 -12.32
CA LEU A 380 -6.05 -14.32 -10.95
C LEU A 380 -7.24 -15.28 -10.83
N SER A 381 -7.22 -16.38 -11.60
CA SER A 381 -8.36 -17.30 -11.71
C SER A 381 -8.78 -17.99 -10.40
N SER A 382 -7.93 -17.96 -9.36
CA SER A 382 -8.22 -18.48 -8.02
C SER A 382 -9.04 -17.53 -7.15
N LEU A 383 -9.17 -16.24 -7.55
CA LEU A 383 -9.86 -15.23 -6.76
C LEU A 383 -11.19 -14.82 -7.39
N PRO A 384 -12.22 -14.52 -6.58
CA PRO A 384 -13.46 -13.91 -7.05
C PRO A 384 -13.23 -12.41 -7.38
N LEU A 385 -14.07 -11.91 -8.30
CA LEU A 385 -14.26 -10.47 -8.42
C LEU A 385 -14.99 -9.95 -7.19
N TYR A 386 -14.54 -8.79 -6.69
CA TYR A 386 -15.22 -8.10 -5.60
C TYR A 386 -16.65 -7.72 -6.00
N GLN A 387 -17.58 -7.93 -5.10
CA GLN A 387 -18.96 -7.49 -5.23
C GLN A 387 -19.23 -6.47 -4.11
N GLU A 388 -19.73 -5.30 -4.50
CA GLU A 388 -20.16 -4.31 -3.51
C GLU A 388 -21.25 -4.89 -2.63
N PRO A 389 -21.20 -4.64 -1.30
CA PRO A 389 -22.15 -5.18 -0.34
C PRO A 389 -23.57 -4.64 -0.52
#